data_ab41e9f4df9bb1444f5e3a9044a74230
#
_entry.id   ab41e9f4df9bb1444f5e3a9044a74230
#
_cell.length_a   1.000
_cell.length_b   1.000
_cell.length_c   1.000
_cell.angle_alpha   90.00
_cell.angle_beta   90.00
_cell.angle_gamma   90.00
#
_symmetry.space_group_name_H-M   'P 1'
#
loop_
_entity.id
_entity.type
_entity.pdbx_description
1 polymer ?
#
loop_
_entity_poly.entity_id
_entity_poly.type
_entity_poly.pdbx_seq_one_letter_code
_entity_poly.pdbx_strand_id
1 'polypeptide(L)'
;MAAALSGTQKQLIHRACDFAANRKQFTDKIMEYGAIQEKIARLSANHFATESIAYLVSQAMDAKATNYHLEAAIGKIFGSEKAWECADETIQTMGGMGFMYEQVRIYIFFSFLL
;
A
#
# COMPACT_ATOMS: atom_id res chain seq x y z
N MET A 1 -6.34 -6.22 11.55
CA MET A 1 -6.61 -5.53 10.27
C MET A 1 -5.40 -4.75 9.78
N ALA A 2 -4.83 -3.80 10.51
CA ALA A 2 -3.66 -3.02 10.06
C ALA A 2 -2.49 -3.89 9.52
N ALA A 3 -2.15 -4.99 10.18
CA ALA A 3 -1.10 -5.90 9.74
C ALA A 3 -1.40 -6.56 8.37
N ALA A 4 -2.65 -6.97 8.12
CA ALA A 4 -3.04 -7.52 6.83
C ALA A 4 -2.94 -6.47 5.72
N LEU A 5 -3.40 -5.25 6.00
CA LEU A 5 -3.34 -4.13 5.07
C LEU A 5 -1.90 -3.70 4.77
N SER A 6 -1.01 -3.73 5.77
CA SER A 6 0.42 -3.48 5.58
C SER A 6 1.04 -4.52 4.63
N GLY A 7 0.73 -5.81 4.81
CA GLY A 7 1.19 -6.86 3.91
C GLY A 7 0.74 -6.66 2.46
N THR A 8 -0.50 -6.22 2.28
CA THR A 8 -1.04 -5.94 0.94
C THR A 8 -0.39 -4.70 0.32
N GLN A 9 -0.21 -3.62 1.08
CA GLN A 9 0.52 -2.43 0.61
C GLN A 9 1.92 -2.81 0.12
N LYS A 10 2.64 -3.63 0.89
CA LYS A 10 3.97 -4.13 0.51
C LYS A 10 3.97 -4.83 -0.85
N GLN A 11 3.01 -5.74 -1.07
CA GLN A 11 2.91 -6.44 -2.36
C GLN A 11 2.60 -5.50 -3.52
N LEU A 12 1.72 -4.52 -3.31
CA LEU A 12 1.35 -3.54 -4.33
C LEU A 12 2.54 -2.65 -4.71
N ILE A 13 3.30 -2.18 -3.72
CA ILE A 13 4.51 -1.38 -3.94
C ILE A 13 5.54 -2.18 -4.74
N HIS A 14 5.77 -3.45 -4.38
CA HIS A 14 6.66 -4.31 -5.17
C HIS A 14 6.24 -4.42 -6.61
N ARG A 15 4.96 -4.66 -6.88
CA ARG A 15 4.44 -4.74 -8.26
C ARG A 15 4.61 -3.43 -9.01
N ALA A 16 4.33 -2.30 -8.38
CA ALA A 16 4.53 -0.99 -8.99
C ALA A 16 6.01 -0.75 -9.33
N CYS A 17 6.91 -1.08 -8.43
CA CYS A 17 8.36 -0.97 -8.63
C CYS A 17 8.85 -1.87 -9.77
N ASP A 18 8.45 -3.15 -9.77
CA ASP A 18 8.83 -4.11 -10.80
C ASP A 18 8.34 -3.68 -12.17
N PHE A 19 7.10 -3.22 -12.26
CA PHE A 19 6.56 -2.69 -13.51
C PHE A 19 7.32 -1.44 -13.96
N ALA A 20 7.55 -0.48 -13.07
CA ALA A 20 8.25 0.75 -13.38
C ALA A 20 9.71 0.53 -13.80
N ALA A 21 10.38 -0.46 -13.21
CA ALA A 21 11.76 -0.83 -13.54
C ALA A 21 11.90 -1.51 -14.92
N ASN A 22 10.84 -2.16 -15.39
CA ASN A 22 10.88 -2.92 -16.65
C ASN A 22 10.20 -2.21 -17.81
N ARG A 23 9.23 -1.35 -17.55
CA ARG A 23 8.48 -0.62 -18.59
C ARG A 23 9.27 0.56 -19.12
N LYS A 24 9.48 0.57 -20.42
CA LYS A 24 10.00 1.74 -21.14
C LYS A 24 8.85 2.49 -21.81
N GLN A 25 8.86 3.80 -21.69
CA GLN A 25 7.94 4.68 -22.39
C GLN A 25 8.68 5.98 -22.77
N PHE A 26 8.40 6.47 -23.96
CA PHE A 26 9.20 7.52 -24.61
C PHE A 26 10.64 7.04 -24.85
N THR A 27 11.62 7.52 -24.12
CA THR A 27 13.04 7.13 -24.26
C THR A 27 13.55 6.27 -23.12
N ASP A 28 12.95 6.39 -21.92
CA ASP A 28 13.51 5.88 -20.67
C ASP A 28 12.56 4.92 -19.95
N LYS A 29 13.07 4.27 -18.91
CA LYS A 29 12.25 3.49 -17.99
C LYS A 29 11.35 4.43 -17.18
N ILE A 30 10.11 4.04 -16.96
CA ILE A 30 9.18 4.93 -16.25
C ILE A 30 9.58 5.21 -14.80
N MET A 31 10.39 4.36 -14.18
CA MET A 31 10.96 4.60 -12.85
C MET A 31 11.89 5.82 -12.77
N GLU A 32 12.39 6.32 -13.91
CA GLU A 32 13.28 7.48 -13.97
C GLU A 32 12.52 8.81 -13.96
N TYR A 33 11.21 8.76 -14.15
CA TYR A 33 10.37 9.96 -14.12
C TYR A 33 10.01 10.35 -12.67
N GLY A 34 10.21 11.64 -12.35
CA GLY A 34 9.98 12.19 -11.00
C GLY A 34 8.58 11.93 -10.46
N ALA A 35 7.55 11.96 -11.31
CA ALA A 35 6.18 11.66 -10.90
C ALA A 35 6.01 10.21 -10.39
N ILE A 36 6.69 9.24 -10.99
CA ILE A 36 6.66 7.84 -10.54
C ILE A 36 7.47 7.66 -9.27
N GLN A 37 8.63 8.31 -9.19
CA GLN A 37 9.47 8.28 -7.99
C GLN A 37 8.75 8.87 -6.77
N GLU A 38 8.06 9.99 -6.94
CA GLU A 38 7.26 10.61 -5.89
C GLU A 38 6.14 9.67 -5.39
N LYS A 39 5.40 9.03 -6.32
CA LYS A 39 4.36 8.05 -5.98
C LYS A 39 4.94 6.92 -5.14
N ILE A 40 5.99 6.26 -5.60
CA ILE A 40 6.62 5.14 -4.91
C ILE A 40 7.13 5.56 -3.53
N ALA A 41 7.77 6.72 -3.42
CA ALA A 41 8.26 7.24 -2.15
C ALA A 41 7.12 7.48 -1.15
N ARG A 42 6.03 8.11 -1.59
CA ARG A 42 4.83 8.35 -0.77
C ARG A 42 4.18 7.06 -0.31
N LEU A 43 4.01 6.09 -1.21
CA LEU A 43 3.44 4.79 -0.87
C LEU A 43 4.32 4.02 0.14
N SER A 44 5.63 4.09 -0.01
CA SER A 44 6.58 3.47 0.92
C SER A 44 6.51 4.10 2.31
N ALA A 45 6.39 5.43 2.41
CA ALA A 45 6.21 6.14 3.67
C ALA A 45 4.87 5.75 4.34
N ASN A 46 3.78 5.67 3.57
CA ASN A 46 2.47 5.25 4.06
C ASN A 46 2.49 3.80 4.58
N HIS A 47 3.16 2.91 3.86
CA HIS A 47 3.34 1.53 4.28
C HIS A 47 4.12 1.44 5.59
N PHE A 48 5.25 2.14 5.70
CA PHE A 48 6.04 2.20 6.92
C PHE A 48 5.21 2.67 8.12
N ALA A 49 4.40 3.72 7.95
CA ALA A 49 3.52 4.22 9.00
C ALA A 49 2.46 3.18 9.39
N THR A 50 1.82 2.52 8.42
CA THR A 50 0.81 1.47 8.68
C THR A 50 1.43 0.29 9.45
N GLU A 51 2.60 -0.15 9.06
CA GLU A 51 3.34 -1.24 9.70
C GLU A 51 3.76 -0.88 11.12
N SER A 52 4.25 0.36 11.32
CA SER A 52 4.63 0.87 12.65
C SER A 52 3.43 0.90 13.62
N ILE A 53 2.26 1.34 13.16
CA ILE A 53 1.05 1.32 13.98
C ILE A 53 0.66 -0.12 14.34
N ALA A 54 0.77 -1.06 13.39
CA ALA A 54 0.46 -2.47 13.65
C ALA A 54 1.38 -3.05 14.73
N TYR A 55 2.67 -2.78 14.67
CA TYR A 55 3.62 -3.21 15.70
C TYR A 55 3.37 -2.54 17.05
N LEU A 56 3.08 -1.25 17.07
CA LEU A 56 2.77 -0.52 18.30
C LEU A 56 1.57 -1.14 19.03
N VAL A 57 0.49 -1.40 18.31
CA VAL A 57 -0.71 -2.02 18.87
C VAL A 57 -0.44 -3.44 19.35
N SER A 58 0.29 -4.23 18.56
CA SER A 58 0.65 -5.61 18.96
C SER A 58 1.49 -5.63 20.23
N GLN A 59 2.47 -4.74 20.35
CA GLN A 59 3.31 -4.62 21.55
C GLN A 59 2.49 -4.24 22.78
N ALA A 60 1.54 -3.31 22.64
CA ALA A 60 0.66 -2.90 23.74
C ALA A 60 -0.22 -4.07 24.20
N MET A 61 -0.73 -4.87 23.27
CA MET A 61 -1.51 -6.07 23.59
C MET A 61 -0.67 -7.14 24.30
N ASP A 62 0.55 -7.39 23.84
CA ASP A 62 1.47 -8.36 24.47
C ASP A 62 1.86 -7.94 25.89
N ALA A 63 2.02 -6.63 26.11
CA ALA A 63 2.28 -6.05 27.42
C ALA A 63 1.03 -6.01 28.33
N LYS A 64 -0.13 -6.52 27.85
CA LYS A 64 -1.43 -6.47 28.57
C LYS A 64 -1.84 -5.06 28.98
N ALA A 65 -1.48 -4.05 28.20
CA ALA A 65 -1.94 -2.69 28.43
C ALA A 65 -3.46 -2.62 28.30
N THR A 66 -4.09 -1.81 29.13
CA THR A 66 -5.55 -1.65 29.12
C THR A 66 -6.03 -0.58 28.13
N ASN A 67 -5.12 0.22 27.58
CA ASN A 67 -5.45 1.42 26.83
C ASN A 67 -4.74 1.43 25.45
N TYR A 68 -5.21 0.60 24.53
CA TYR A 68 -4.72 0.55 23.13
C TYR A 68 -5.84 0.72 22.10
N HIS A 69 -7.06 0.99 22.56
CA HIS A 69 -8.23 1.04 21.68
C HIS A 69 -8.18 2.19 20.68
N LEU A 70 -7.64 3.33 21.10
CA LEU A 70 -7.51 4.51 20.24
C LEU A 70 -6.49 4.25 19.11
N GLU A 71 -5.33 3.73 19.45
CA GLU A 71 -4.28 3.38 18.49
C GLU A 71 -4.76 2.31 17.50
N ALA A 72 -5.52 1.33 17.97
CA ALA A 72 -6.12 0.31 17.13
C ALA A 72 -7.16 0.90 16.16
N ALA A 73 -7.97 1.85 16.61
CA ALA A 73 -8.93 2.56 15.76
C ALA A 73 -8.23 3.43 14.70
N ILE A 74 -7.19 4.16 15.10
CA ILE A 74 -6.35 4.94 14.17
C ILE A 74 -5.72 4.01 13.13
N GLY A 75 -5.16 2.88 13.58
CA GLY A 75 -4.53 1.90 12.68
C GLY A 75 -5.51 1.29 11.68
N LYS A 76 -6.77 1.08 12.07
CA LYS A 76 -7.81 0.63 11.15
C LYS A 76 -8.10 1.67 10.08
N ILE A 77 -8.38 2.91 10.46
CA ILE A 77 -8.76 4.00 9.55
C ILE A 77 -7.58 4.31 8.62
N PHE A 78 -6.43 4.63 9.20
CA PHE A 78 -5.23 4.97 8.42
C PHE A 78 -4.82 3.85 7.48
N GLY A 79 -4.75 2.61 7.98
CA GLY A 79 -4.35 1.45 7.18
C GLY A 79 -5.29 1.20 6.01
N SER A 80 -6.61 1.33 6.20
CA SER A 80 -7.59 1.11 5.13
C SER A 80 -7.53 2.20 4.06
N GLU A 81 -7.46 3.47 4.45
CA GLU A 81 -7.34 4.58 3.49
C GLU A 81 -6.03 4.50 2.69
N LYS A 82 -4.91 4.21 3.37
CA LYS A 82 -3.61 4.12 2.71
C LYS A 82 -3.44 2.85 1.87
N ALA A 83 -4.11 1.78 2.20
CA ALA A 83 -4.16 0.60 1.35
C ALA A 83 -4.95 0.86 0.06
N TRP A 84 -6.06 1.59 0.15
CA TRP A 84 -6.82 2.02 -1.01
C TRP A 84 -5.99 2.94 -1.92
N GLU A 85 -5.39 3.97 -1.36
CA GLU A 85 -4.48 4.88 -2.10
C GLU A 85 -3.36 4.10 -2.78
N CYS A 86 -2.79 3.11 -2.09
CA CYS A 86 -1.73 2.27 -2.63
C CYS A 86 -2.21 1.44 -3.82
N ALA A 87 -3.42 0.88 -3.76
CA ALA A 87 -4.00 0.13 -4.85
C ALA A 87 -4.26 1.02 -6.09
N ASP A 88 -4.86 2.19 -5.88
CA ASP A 88 -5.16 3.14 -6.93
C ASP A 88 -3.90 3.61 -7.64
N GLU A 89 -2.89 4.06 -6.89
CA GLU A 89 -1.64 4.55 -7.45
C GLU A 89 -0.81 3.44 -8.12
N THR A 90 -0.90 2.20 -7.64
CA THR A 90 -0.27 1.05 -8.30
C THR A 90 -0.89 0.82 -9.68
N ILE A 91 -2.20 0.86 -9.79
CA ILE A 91 -2.90 0.69 -11.07
C ILE A 91 -2.62 1.86 -12.00
N GLN A 92 -2.60 3.08 -11.49
CA GLN A 92 -2.21 4.26 -12.26
C GLN A 92 -0.77 4.14 -12.79
N THR A 93 0.15 3.63 -12.01
CA THR A 93 1.54 3.38 -12.42
C THR A 93 1.63 2.35 -13.55
N MET A 94 0.76 1.33 -13.51
CA MET A 94 0.68 0.30 -14.56
C MET A 94 -0.02 0.80 -15.83
N GLY A 95 -0.74 1.91 -15.78
CA GLY A 95 -1.47 2.48 -16.92
C GLY A 95 -2.46 1.49 -17.53
N GLY A 96 -2.45 1.31 -18.84
CA GLY A 96 -3.37 0.38 -19.53
C GLY A 96 -3.28 -1.07 -19.05
N MET A 97 -2.13 -1.51 -18.55
CA MET A 97 -1.97 -2.85 -17.95
C MET A 97 -2.71 -2.97 -16.62
N GLY A 98 -2.89 -1.87 -15.88
CA GLY A 98 -3.66 -1.85 -14.64
C GLY A 98 -5.15 -2.14 -14.83
N PHE A 99 -5.69 -1.96 -16.03
CA PHE A 99 -7.08 -2.26 -16.38
C PHE A 99 -7.35 -3.76 -16.63
N MET A 100 -6.31 -4.57 -16.80
CA MET A 100 -6.48 -6.00 -17.09
C MET A 100 -7.08 -6.74 -15.89
N TYR A 101 -7.94 -7.74 -16.16
CA TYR A 101 -8.68 -8.52 -15.17
C TYR A 101 -7.81 -9.07 -14.03
N GLU A 102 -6.61 -9.47 -14.33
CA GLU A 102 -5.65 -9.99 -13.34
C GLU A 102 -5.27 -8.94 -12.29
N GLN A 103 -5.29 -7.67 -12.65
CA GLN A 103 -5.01 -6.56 -11.74
C GLN A 103 -6.28 -6.11 -10.99
N VAL A 104 -7.45 -6.17 -11.64
CA VAL A 104 -8.75 -5.87 -11.04
C VAL A 104 -9.07 -6.79 -9.86
N ARG A 105 -8.55 -8.02 -9.83
CA ARG A 105 -8.68 -8.93 -8.65
C ARG A 105 -8.14 -8.28 -7.37
N ILE A 106 -7.18 -7.39 -7.48
CA ILE A 106 -6.64 -6.63 -6.34
C ILE A 106 -7.71 -5.68 -5.79
N TYR A 107 -8.45 -4.99 -6.64
CA TYR A 107 -9.56 -4.13 -6.22
C TYR A 107 -10.69 -4.89 -5.54
N ILE A 108 -11.08 -6.03 -6.11
CA ILE A 108 -12.14 -6.87 -5.56
C ILE A 108 -11.73 -7.38 -4.18
N PHE A 109 -10.49 -7.81 -4.01
CA PHE A 109 -9.98 -8.24 -2.70
C PHE A 109 -10.04 -7.13 -1.64
N PHE A 110 -9.74 -5.89 -2.02
CA PHE A 110 -9.86 -4.74 -1.12
C PHE A 110 -11.31 -4.37 -0.79
N SER A 111 -12.22 -4.44 -1.74
CA SER A 111 -13.65 -4.18 -1.49
C SER A 111 -14.28 -5.16 -0.51
N PHE A 112 -13.71 -6.36 -0.37
CA PHE A 112 -14.17 -7.36 0.61
C PHE A 112 -13.51 -7.20 2.00
N LEU A 113 -12.42 -6.45 2.12
CA LEU A 113 -11.67 -6.27 3.36
C LEU A 113 -12.05 -4.98 4.12
N LEU A 114 -12.77 -4.07 3.48
CA LEU A 114 -13.24 -2.80 4.04
C LEU A 114 -14.70 -2.89 4.44
#